data_ee39d9dfeaab80c66ce12e3002048a8e
#
_entry.id   ee39d9dfeaab80c66ce12e3002048a8e
#
_cell.length_a   1.000
_cell.length_b   1.000
_cell.length_c   1.000
_cell.angle_alpha   90.00
_cell.angle_beta   90.00
_cell.angle_gamma   90.00
#
_symmetry.space_group_name_H-M   'P 1'
#
loop_
_entity.id
_entity.type
_entity.pdbx_description
1 polymer ?
#
loop_
_entity_poly.entity_id
_entity_poly.type
_entity_poly.pdbx_seq_one_letter_code
_entity_poly.pdbx_strand_id
1 'polypeptide(L)'
;LGAGNGIIHAFEQSSSERALNSIRIFPGWTSKPYAGLKEGRRVRLENNDLEATEKYFPDYVISAGATVRQSNVNVSFGQEYVNISLMGVHPNYTEVETVKTADGRFVNQNDLKERRKVIVIHKKTADILFGKTHTEPIGQFVNASGVAYQVVGIYNDQGDREASEAYIPFSTLQTI
;
A
#
# COMPACT_ATOMS: atom_id res chain seq x y z
N LEU A 1 -28.50 27.67 0.55
CA LEU A 1 -28.81 26.22 0.55
C LEU A 1 -27.88 25.39 -0.36
N GLY A 2 -27.13 25.96 -1.30
CA GLY A 2 -26.25 25.25 -2.21
C GLY A 2 -24.89 24.83 -1.62
N ALA A 3 -24.33 25.59 -0.69
CA ALA A 3 -23.01 25.31 -0.11
C ALA A 3 -22.99 24.08 0.84
N GLY A 4 -24.09 23.86 1.57
CA GLY A 4 -24.21 22.70 2.47
C GLY A 4 -24.25 21.37 1.74
N ASN A 5 -24.97 21.29 0.62
CA ASN A 5 -25.04 20.07 -0.19
C ASN A 5 -23.69 19.75 -0.87
N GLY A 6 -22.92 20.77 -1.30
CA GLY A 6 -21.61 20.57 -1.87
C GLY A 6 -20.60 19.99 -0.88
N ILE A 7 -20.65 20.41 0.40
CA ILE A 7 -19.79 19.88 1.46
C ILE A 7 -20.19 18.43 1.80
N ILE A 8 -21.48 18.13 1.88
CA ILE A 8 -21.98 16.78 2.15
C ILE A 8 -21.57 15.85 1.01
N HIS A 9 -21.76 16.23 -0.25
CA HIS A 9 -21.33 15.43 -1.40
C HIS A 9 -19.82 15.25 -1.47
N ALA A 10 -19.02 16.27 -1.14
CA ALA A 10 -17.58 16.13 -1.06
C ALA A 10 -17.14 15.18 0.07
N PHE A 11 -17.85 15.19 1.19
CA PHE A 11 -17.62 14.26 2.31
C PHE A 11 -18.04 12.83 1.96
N GLU A 12 -19.18 12.64 1.33
CA GLU A 12 -19.67 11.34 0.86
C GLU A 12 -18.72 10.76 -0.20
N GLN A 13 -18.23 11.58 -1.12
CA GLN A 13 -17.29 11.16 -2.16
C GLN A 13 -15.92 10.80 -1.59
N SER A 14 -15.40 11.56 -0.61
CA SER A 14 -14.14 11.23 0.07
C SER A 14 -14.25 10.03 1.01
N SER A 15 -15.47 9.74 1.52
CA SER A 15 -15.74 8.58 2.37
C SER A 15 -16.01 7.31 1.56
N SER A 16 -16.48 7.43 0.31
CA SER A 16 -16.74 6.27 -0.56
C SER A 16 -15.45 5.61 -1.08
N GLU A 17 -14.31 6.31 -0.98
CA GLU A 17 -13.00 5.79 -1.36
C GLU A 17 -12.33 4.90 -0.29
N ARG A 18 -12.95 4.79 0.89
CA ARG A 18 -12.48 3.92 1.99
C ARG A 18 -13.60 3.05 2.49
N ALA A 19 -13.24 1.84 2.90
CA ALA A 19 -14.20 0.97 3.58
C ALA A 19 -14.70 1.67 4.85
N LEU A 20 -16.00 1.94 4.94
CA LEU A 20 -16.62 2.67 6.06
C LEU A 20 -16.38 1.98 7.41
N ASN A 21 -16.09 0.68 7.41
CA ASN A 21 -15.86 -0.15 8.58
C ASN A 21 -14.38 -0.49 8.78
N SER A 22 -13.46 0.36 8.33
CA SER A 22 -12.03 0.14 8.51
C SER A 22 -11.44 1.00 9.62
N ILE A 23 -10.48 0.45 10.37
CA ILE A 23 -9.74 1.14 11.42
C ILE A 23 -8.25 1.07 11.07
N ARG A 24 -7.58 2.20 11.07
CA ARG A 24 -6.12 2.27 10.97
C ARG A 24 -5.49 2.46 12.34
N ILE A 25 -4.53 1.61 12.66
CA ILE A 25 -3.75 1.69 13.90
C ILE A 25 -2.33 2.13 13.55
N PHE A 26 -1.90 3.22 14.17
CA PHE A 26 -0.54 3.73 14.03
C PHE A 26 0.24 3.50 15.31
N PRO A 27 1.53 3.13 15.23
CA PRO A 27 2.38 3.06 16.40
C PRO A 27 2.50 4.44 17.03
N GLY A 28 2.47 4.47 18.36
CA GLY A 28 2.54 5.69 19.16
C GLY A 28 3.65 5.62 20.21
N TRP A 29 3.43 6.36 21.28
CA TRP A 29 4.33 6.41 22.44
C TRP A 29 3.56 6.01 23.68
N THR A 30 4.22 5.31 24.61
CA THR A 30 3.61 4.94 25.88
C THR A 30 3.41 6.19 26.76
N SER A 31 2.20 6.36 27.31
CA SER A 31 1.86 7.50 28.16
C SER A 31 1.94 7.17 29.66
N LYS A 32 2.19 5.92 30.00
CA LYS A 32 2.26 5.45 31.39
C LYS A 32 3.44 4.50 31.58
N PRO A 33 4.11 4.54 32.76
CA PRO A 33 5.09 3.53 33.12
C PRO A 33 4.39 2.18 33.34
N TYR A 34 5.05 1.09 32.99
CA TYR A 34 4.54 -0.27 33.19
C TYR A 34 5.69 -1.26 33.39
N ALA A 35 5.58 -2.15 34.36
CA ALA A 35 6.53 -3.24 34.63
C ALA A 35 8.00 -2.76 34.73
N GLY A 36 8.25 -1.63 35.42
CA GLY A 36 9.60 -1.04 35.56
C GLY A 36 10.11 -0.25 34.39
N LEU A 37 9.33 -0.19 33.32
CA LEU A 37 9.65 0.56 32.09
C LEU A 37 9.06 1.97 32.17
N LYS A 38 9.85 2.98 31.78
CA LYS A 38 9.43 4.39 31.79
C LYS A 38 8.37 4.67 30.70
N GLU A 39 7.57 5.71 30.92
CA GLU A 39 6.73 6.32 29.87
C GLU A 39 7.57 6.93 28.73
N GLY A 40 6.94 7.32 27.64
CA GLY A 40 7.62 7.95 26.49
C GLY A 40 8.39 6.97 25.61
N ARG A 41 8.15 5.67 25.72
CA ARG A 41 8.76 4.67 24.81
C ARG A 41 7.96 4.54 23.53
N ARG A 42 8.65 4.45 22.40
CA ARG A 42 8.02 4.19 21.10
C ARG A 42 7.43 2.78 21.09
N VAL A 43 6.16 2.68 20.77
CA VAL A 43 5.50 1.41 20.50
C VAL A 43 5.89 0.98 19.08
N ARG A 44 6.28 -0.27 18.91
CA ARG A 44 6.46 -0.90 17.59
C ARG A 44 5.38 -1.96 17.45
N LEU A 45 4.70 -1.93 16.31
CA LEU A 45 3.79 -3.00 15.93
C LEU A 45 4.60 -4.08 15.21
N GLU A 46 4.35 -5.33 15.57
CA GLU A 46 5.03 -6.51 15.03
C GLU A 46 4.04 -7.40 14.29
N ASN A 47 4.55 -8.36 13.52
CA ASN A 47 3.68 -9.30 12.78
C ASN A 47 2.77 -10.11 13.73
N ASN A 48 3.28 -10.44 14.93
CA ASN A 48 2.49 -11.14 15.95
C ASN A 48 1.28 -10.33 16.43
N ASP A 49 1.34 -8.99 16.42
CA ASP A 49 0.21 -8.14 16.80
C ASP A 49 -0.92 -8.26 15.78
N LEU A 50 -0.59 -8.41 14.49
CA LEU A 50 -1.55 -8.64 13.42
C LEU A 50 -2.28 -9.99 13.62
N GLU A 51 -1.52 -11.06 13.81
CA GLU A 51 -2.06 -12.41 14.06
C GLU A 51 -2.91 -12.45 15.34
N ALA A 52 -2.45 -11.76 16.40
CA ALA A 52 -3.18 -11.63 17.65
C ALA A 52 -4.51 -10.88 17.46
N THR A 53 -4.53 -9.85 16.63
CA THR A 53 -5.75 -9.08 16.37
C THR A 53 -6.83 -9.95 15.73
N GLU A 54 -6.50 -10.71 14.71
CA GLU A 54 -7.46 -11.64 14.07
C GLU A 54 -7.92 -12.76 15.02
N LYS A 55 -6.99 -13.28 15.82
CA LYS A 55 -7.26 -14.39 16.73
C LYS A 55 -8.13 -14.00 17.95
N TYR A 56 -7.87 -12.82 18.54
CA TYR A 56 -8.54 -12.42 19.78
C TYR A 56 -9.83 -11.62 19.56
N PHE A 57 -10.06 -11.11 18.35
CA PHE A 57 -11.23 -10.30 18.02
C PHE A 57 -12.01 -10.81 16.80
N PRO A 58 -12.27 -12.12 16.67
CA PRO A 58 -12.88 -12.70 15.46
C PRO A 58 -14.31 -12.18 15.20
N ASP A 59 -15.03 -11.79 16.27
CA ASP A 59 -16.41 -11.27 16.15
C ASP A 59 -16.46 -9.82 15.63
N TYR A 60 -15.33 -9.10 15.69
CA TYR A 60 -15.25 -7.68 15.35
C TYR A 60 -14.33 -7.41 14.16
N VAL A 61 -13.37 -8.25 13.90
CA VAL A 61 -12.36 -8.09 12.85
C VAL A 61 -12.51 -9.18 11.80
N ILE A 62 -13.05 -8.80 10.66
CA ILE A 62 -13.23 -9.72 9.52
C ILE A 62 -11.87 -10.06 8.88
N SER A 63 -11.01 -9.05 8.78
CA SER A 63 -9.69 -9.17 8.15
C SER A 63 -8.77 -8.07 8.66
N ALA A 64 -7.52 -8.40 8.91
CA ALA A 64 -6.49 -7.45 9.27
C ALA A 64 -5.36 -7.47 8.23
N GLY A 65 -4.70 -6.34 8.04
CA GLY A 65 -3.56 -6.21 7.14
C GLY A 65 -2.56 -5.21 7.67
N ALA A 66 -1.30 -5.44 7.39
CA ALA A 66 -0.24 -4.51 7.73
C ALA A 66 0.26 -3.78 6.49
N THR A 67 0.75 -2.56 6.69
CA THR A 67 1.45 -1.80 5.67
C THR A 67 2.81 -1.33 6.18
N VAL A 68 3.78 -1.30 5.30
CA VAL A 68 5.09 -0.71 5.54
C VAL A 68 5.44 0.18 4.35
N ARG A 69 6.10 1.30 4.60
CA ARG A 69 6.42 2.29 3.57
C ARG A 69 7.91 2.55 3.50
N GLN A 70 8.43 2.56 2.29
CA GLN A 70 9.77 3.05 1.96
C GLN A 70 9.61 4.23 1.00
N SER A 71 9.96 5.42 1.46
CA SER A 71 9.86 6.64 0.65
C SER A 71 11.13 6.89 -0.16
N ASN A 72 11.00 7.74 -1.20
CA ASN A 72 12.12 8.18 -2.04
C ASN A 72 12.85 7.03 -2.75
N VAL A 73 12.09 6.09 -3.29
CA VAL A 73 12.63 4.99 -4.07
C VAL A 73 12.67 5.38 -5.54
N ASN A 74 13.85 5.25 -6.14
CA ASN A 74 14.01 5.44 -7.57
C ASN A 74 13.65 4.13 -8.29
N VAL A 75 12.57 4.17 -9.07
CA VAL A 75 12.12 3.07 -9.90
C VAL A 75 12.48 3.37 -11.34
N SER A 76 13.12 2.43 -12.03
CA SER A 76 13.61 2.65 -13.39
C SER A 76 13.32 1.48 -14.34
N PHE A 77 13.16 1.83 -15.61
CA PHE A 77 13.09 0.90 -16.74
C PHE A 77 13.93 1.47 -17.90
N GLY A 78 14.98 0.78 -18.29
CA GLY A 78 15.94 1.31 -19.25
C GLY A 78 16.58 2.62 -18.78
N GLN A 79 16.38 3.69 -19.52
CA GLN A 79 16.88 5.03 -19.20
C GLN A 79 15.83 5.92 -18.46
N GLU A 80 14.57 5.47 -18.40
CA GLU A 80 13.50 6.22 -17.75
C GLU A 80 13.45 5.87 -16.27
N TYR A 81 13.15 6.87 -15.45
CA TYR A 81 13.03 6.67 -14.00
C TYR A 81 12.00 7.61 -13.38
N VAL A 82 11.50 7.22 -12.22
CA VAL A 82 10.58 8.00 -11.41
C VAL A 82 10.89 7.78 -9.92
N ASN A 83 10.79 8.84 -9.12
CA ASN A 83 10.94 8.72 -7.67
C ASN A 83 9.56 8.60 -7.02
N ILE A 84 9.32 7.47 -6.37
CA ILE A 84 8.05 7.13 -5.74
C ILE A 84 8.27 6.47 -4.37
N SER A 85 7.18 6.21 -3.65
CA SER A 85 7.21 5.40 -2.44
C SER A 85 6.81 3.96 -2.76
N LEU A 86 7.51 2.99 -2.19
CA LEU A 86 7.06 1.60 -2.16
C LEU A 86 6.20 1.36 -0.92
N MET A 87 5.02 0.80 -1.14
CA MET A 87 4.11 0.36 -0.09
C MET A 87 4.09 -1.17 -0.07
N GLY A 88 4.64 -1.76 0.98
CA GLY A 88 4.45 -3.17 1.27
C GLY A 88 3.07 -3.39 1.85
N VAL A 89 2.23 -4.20 1.19
CA VAL A 89 0.83 -4.36 1.53
C VAL A 89 0.42 -5.84 1.59
N HIS A 90 -0.64 -6.11 2.36
CA HIS A 90 -1.36 -7.37 2.32
C HIS A 90 -2.40 -7.37 1.18
N PRO A 91 -2.84 -8.55 0.70
CA PRO A 91 -3.80 -8.64 -0.41
C PRO A 91 -5.13 -7.93 -0.16
N ASN A 92 -5.60 -7.90 1.09
CA ASN A 92 -6.82 -7.22 1.52
C ASN A 92 -6.73 -5.68 1.51
N TYR A 93 -5.58 -5.12 1.18
CA TYR A 93 -5.38 -3.67 1.08
C TYR A 93 -6.34 -3.02 0.07
N THR A 94 -6.66 -3.71 -1.02
CA THR A 94 -7.61 -3.24 -2.03
C THR A 94 -9.04 -3.07 -1.50
N GLU A 95 -9.41 -3.84 -0.49
CA GLU A 95 -10.72 -3.76 0.15
C GLU A 95 -10.79 -2.58 1.12
N VAL A 96 -9.69 -2.33 1.85
CA VAL A 96 -9.61 -1.26 2.85
C VAL A 96 -9.45 0.12 2.21
N GLU A 97 -8.63 0.22 1.16
CA GLU A 97 -8.28 1.50 0.51
C GLU A 97 -8.93 1.68 -0.87
N THR A 98 -9.80 0.77 -1.26
CA THR A 98 -10.52 0.81 -2.56
C THR A 98 -9.64 1.03 -3.78
N VAL A 99 -8.41 0.46 -3.75
CA VAL A 99 -7.49 0.50 -4.90
C VAL A 99 -8.05 -0.37 -6.01
N LYS A 100 -8.30 0.21 -7.18
CA LYS A 100 -8.83 -0.51 -8.35
C LYS A 100 -7.70 -0.83 -9.32
N THR A 101 -7.47 -2.09 -9.57
CA THR A 101 -6.56 -2.54 -10.63
C THR A 101 -7.21 -2.27 -11.98
N ALA A 102 -6.53 -1.51 -12.83
CA ALA A 102 -6.98 -1.16 -14.18
C ALA A 102 -6.57 -2.23 -15.18
N ASP A 103 -5.40 -2.84 -14.98
CA ASP A 103 -4.87 -3.91 -15.84
C ASP A 103 -4.00 -4.87 -15.02
N GLY A 104 -3.93 -6.15 -15.44
CA GLY A 104 -3.23 -7.18 -14.70
C GLY A 104 -3.91 -7.57 -13.39
N ARG A 105 -3.15 -7.69 -12.31
CA ARG A 105 -3.65 -8.11 -10.98
C ARG A 105 -2.97 -7.33 -9.85
N PHE A 106 -3.62 -7.31 -8.71
CA PHE A 106 -3.01 -6.84 -7.46
C PHE A 106 -2.13 -7.92 -6.81
N VAL A 107 -1.43 -7.54 -5.74
CA VAL A 107 -0.68 -8.47 -4.87
C VAL A 107 -1.64 -9.53 -4.32
N ASN A 108 -1.24 -10.78 -4.33
CA ASN A 108 -2.03 -11.89 -3.83
C ASN A 108 -1.32 -12.65 -2.69
N GLN A 109 -2.02 -13.62 -2.10
CA GLN A 109 -1.53 -14.40 -0.97
C GLN A 109 -0.27 -15.22 -1.29
N ASN A 110 -0.14 -15.72 -2.52
CA ASN A 110 1.06 -16.46 -2.92
C ASN A 110 2.28 -15.54 -3.03
N ASP A 111 2.08 -14.31 -3.53
CA ASP A 111 3.17 -13.31 -3.58
C ASP A 111 3.68 -12.98 -2.18
N LEU A 112 2.76 -12.86 -1.20
CA LEU A 112 3.09 -12.60 0.19
C LEU A 112 3.85 -13.79 0.81
N LYS A 113 3.32 -15.02 0.64
CA LYS A 113 3.88 -16.25 1.22
C LYS A 113 5.27 -16.56 0.66
N GLU A 114 5.45 -16.40 -0.65
CA GLU A 114 6.69 -16.72 -1.35
C GLU A 114 7.64 -15.51 -1.42
N ARG A 115 7.26 -14.38 -0.86
CA ARG A 115 8.05 -13.13 -0.90
C ARG A 115 8.45 -12.77 -2.33
N ARG A 116 7.49 -12.90 -3.26
CA ARG A 116 7.75 -12.64 -4.68
C ARG A 116 8.12 -11.18 -4.91
N LYS A 117 9.07 -10.96 -5.80
CA LYS A 117 9.47 -9.61 -6.23
C LYS A 117 8.55 -9.14 -7.35
N VAL A 118 7.31 -8.83 -6.99
CA VAL A 118 6.29 -8.30 -7.89
C VAL A 118 5.91 -6.88 -7.46
N ILE A 119 5.49 -6.07 -8.44
CA ILE A 119 5.12 -4.67 -8.22
C ILE A 119 3.84 -4.33 -9.00
N VAL A 120 2.98 -3.55 -8.36
CA VAL A 120 1.81 -2.93 -8.96
C VAL A 120 2.06 -1.44 -8.99
N ILE A 121 2.05 -0.83 -10.18
CA ILE A 121 2.40 0.57 -10.40
C ILE A 121 1.19 1.39 -10.81
N HIS A 122 1.22 2.67 -10.51
CA HIS A 122 0.19 3.60 -10.97
C HIS A 122 0.29 3.80 -12.50
N LYS A 123 -0.86 4.03 -13.17
CA LYS A 123 -0.91 4.27 -14.62
C LYS A 123 0.05 5.37 -15.07
N LYS A 124 0.09 6.51 -14.38
CA LYS A 124 1.03 7.61 -14.69
C LYS A 124 2.50 7.17 -14.58
N THR A 125 2.82 6.31 -13.62
CA THR A 125 4.17 5.71 -13.49
C THR A 125 4.48 4.80 -14.67
N ALA A 126 3.51 3.97 -15.08
CA ALA A 126 3.66 3.13 -16.27
C ALA A 126 3.88 3.97 -17.53
N ASP A 127 3.12 5.05 -17.72
CA ASP A 127 3.27 5.97 -18.86
C ASP A 127 4.66 6.63 -18.89
N ILE A 128 5.21 7.01 -17.74
CA ILE A 128 6.56 7.57 -17.66
C ILE A 128 7.63 6.52 -18.01
N LEU A 129 7.56 5.34 -17.42
CA LEU A 129 8.59 4.32 -17.57
C LEU A 129 8.57 3.62 -18.92
N PHE A 130 7.39 3.39 -19.51
CA PHE A 130 7.20 2.56 -20.70
C PHE A 130 6.70 3.33 -21.92
N GLY A 131 6.18 4.55 -21.75
CA GLY A 131 5.55 5.32 -22.82
C GLY A 131 6.46 5.60 -24.01
N LYS A 132 7.74 5.91 -23.79
CA LYS A 132 8.69 6.16 -24.88
C LYS A 132 9.07 4.93 -25.68
N THR A 133 9.04 3.76 -25.07
CA THR A 133 9.41 2.50 -25.70
C THR A 133 8.20 1.79 -26.30
N HIS A 134 6.99 2.27 -26.03
CA HIS A 134 5.72 1.61 -26.37
C HIS A 134 5.68 0.13 -25.93
N THR A 135 6.38 -0.19 -24.85
CA THR A 135 6.46 -1.54 -24.28
C THR A 135 5.27 -1.77 -23.36
N GLU A 136 4.61 -2.93 -23.49
CA GLU A 136 3.57 -3.36 -22.56
C GLU A 136 4.18 -3.53 -21.15
N PRO A 137 3.69 -2.83 -20.12
CA PRO A 137 4.30 -2.87 -18.79
C PRO A 137 4.16 -4.21 -18.06
N ILE A 138 3.03 -4.91 -18.24
CA ILE A 138 2.76 -6.17 -17.55
C ILE A 138 3.76 -7.23 -17.98
N GLY A 139 4.37 -7.89 -16.98
CA GLY A 139 5.41 -8.91 -17.21
C GLY A 139 6.83 -8.36 -17.31
N GLN A 140 7.01 -7.05 -17.54
CA GLN A 140 8.33 -6.43 -17.56
C GLN A 140 8.94 -6.32 -16.18
N PHE A 141 10.27 -6.15 -16.13
CA PHE A 141 11.00 -5.95 -14.89
C PHE A 141 11.45 -4.49 -14.75
N VAL A 142 11.12 -3.88 -13.63
CA VAL A 142 11.62 -2.56 -13.24
C VAL A 142 12.63 -2.72 -12.11
N ASN A 143 13.61 -1.83 -12.06
CA ASN A 143 14.56 -1.79 -10.96
C ASN A 143 14.09 -0.77 -9.91
N ALA A 144 13.98 -1.20 -8.66
CA ALA A 144 13.67 -0.32 -7.53
C ALA A 144 14.76 -0.49 -6.47
N SER A 145 15.59 0.52 -6.28
CA SER A 145 16.71 0.51 -5.31
C SER A 145 17.64 -0.71 -5.46
N GLY A 146 17.95 -1.12 -6.71
CA GLY A 146 18.82 -2.24 -6.99
C GLY A 146 18.15 -3.61 -6.99
N VAL A 147 16.84 -3.67 -6.74
CA VAL A 147 16.06 -4.91 -6.79
C VAL A 147 15.17 -4.92 -8.03
N ALA A 148 15.20 -6.01 -8.79
CA ALA A 148 14.33 -6.21 -9.94
C ALA A 148 12.96 -6.73 -9.49
N TYR A 149 11.88 -6.00 -9.86
CA TYR A 149 10.49 -6.37 -9.61
C TYR A 149 9.76 -6.59 -10.92
N GLN A 150 9.00 -7.66 -11.01
CA GLN A 150 8.11 -7.88 -12.16
C GLN A 150 6.83 -7.07 -12.00
N VAL A 151 6.47 -6.29 -13.00
CA VAL A 151 5.19 -5.58 -13.05
C VAL A 151 4.09 -6.59 -13.28
N VAL A 152 3.16 -6.72 -12.32
CA VAL A 152 2.04 -7.67 -12.40
C VAL A 152 0.69 -6.98 -12.49
N GLY A 153 0.64 -5.68 -12.25
CA GLY A 153 -0.58 -4.91 -12.34
C GLY A 153 -0.35 -3.42 -12.47
N ILE A 154 -1.34 -2.77 -13.03
CA ILE A 154 -1.46 -1.32 -13.15
C ILE A 154 -2.72 -0.91 -12.41
N TYR A 155 -2.62 0.04 -11.50
CA TYR A 155 -3.78 0.60 -10.84
C TYR A 155 -4.02 2.04 -11.28
N ASN A 156 -5.27 2.46 -11.17
CA ASN A 156 -5.68 3.84 -11.39
C ASN A 156 -6.55 4.26 -10.22
N ASP A 157 -6.31 5.43 -9.69
CA ASP A 157 -7.16 6.06 -8.71
C ASP A 157 -7.92 7.24 -9.34
N GLN A 158 -8.99 7.68 -8.70
CA GLN A 158 -9.79 8.81 -9.18
C GLN A 158 -9.21 10.17 -8.74
N GLY A 159 -8.05 10.17 -8.06
CA GLY A 159 -7.40 11.37 -7.52
C GLY A 159 -5.91 11.44 -7.85
N ASP A 160 -5.38 12.66 -7.94
CA ASP A 160 -3.97 12.91 -8.27
C ASP A 160 -2.98 12.55 -7.14
N ARG A 161 -3.48 12.09 -5.98
CA ARG A 161 -2.68 11.95 -4.75
C ARG A 161 -1.73 10.76 -4.73
N GLU A 162 -1.99 9.71 -5.50
CA GLU A 162 -1.31 8.43 -5.33
C GLU A 162 -0.43 8.00 -6.51
N ALA A 163 -0.25 8.84 -7.52
CA ALA A 163 0.71 8.60 -8.61
C ALA A 163 2.16 8.42 -8.11
N SER A 164 2.42 8.74 -6.84
CA SER A 164 3.73 8.65 -6.18
C SER A 164 3.93 7.36 -5.40
N GLU A 165 3.06 6.38 -5.54
CA GLU A 165 3.15 5.10 -4.82
C GLU A 165 3.17 3.90 -5.77
N ALA A 166 3.80 2.82 -5.32
CA ALA A 166 3.71 1.50 -5.95
C ALA A 166 3.56 0.44 -4.86
N TYR A 167 2.81 -0.61 -5.14
CA TYR A 167 2.49 -1.66 -4.19
C TYR A 167 3.32 -2.91 -4.45
N ILE A 168 3.91 -3.46 -3.40
CA ILE A 168 4.64 -4.72 -3.41
C ILE A 168 4.16 -5.59 -2.24
N PRO A 169 4.45 -6.90 -2.20
CA PRO A 169 4.06 -7.73 -1.06
C PRO A 169 4.72 -7.23 0.24
N PHE A 170 3.94 -7.14 1.31
CA PHE A 170 4.41 -6.70 2.63
C PHE A 170 5.66 -7.46 3.08
N SER A 171 5.63 -8.79 2.99
CA SER A 171 6.74 -9.66 3.37
C SER A 171 8.00 -9.44 2.53
N THR A 172 7.85 -9.02 1.26
CA THR A 172 8.98 -8.71 0.38
C THR A 172 9.67 -7.42 0.84
N LEU A 173 8.91 -6.36 1.15
CA LEU A 173 9.50 -5.10 1.61
C LEU A 173 10.18 -5.22 2.98
N GLN A 174 9.71 -6.12 3.85
CA GLN A 174 10.37 -6.38 5.15
C GLN A 174 11.75 -7.03 5.02
N THR A 175 12.10 -7.62 3.87
CA THR A 175 13.35 -8.36 3.67
C THR A 175 14.42 -7.55 2.93
N ILE A 176 14.10 -6.34 2.53
CA ILE A 176 14.97 -5.43 1.79
C ILE A 176 15.37 -4.26 2.70
#